data_095979b567ffcd2edf5e42fb91ff20d7
#
_entry.id   095979b567ffcd2edf5e42fb91ff20d7
#
_cell.length_a   1.000
_cell.length_b   1.000
_cell.length_c   1.000
_cell.angle_alpha   90.00
_cell.angle_beta   90.00
_cell.angle_gamma   90.00
#
_symmetry.space_group_name_H-M   'P 1'
#
loop_
_entity.id
_entity.type
_entity.pdbx_description
1 polymer ?
#
loop_
_entity_poly.entity_id
_entity_poly.type
_entity_poly.pdbx_seq_one_letter_code
_entity_poly.pdbx_strand_id
1 'polypeptide(L)'
;MRLKNAGIRIPEMLDIDMDTEQIIKEYIDGQTISELIRDGGSVKDYLPQVRELAAKAIAVGLNIDYYPTNFVVSGGLLWYIDYECNDYMKEWDFEHWGIRQWLPATSFRPYREEDYEAVCMFLIALNRNDKKYINWNWARFEWMMEHPEFDKSTISSIGLWWEQDKIVGAAIYDMYFGEAFCAVLPEHEALYSEILDYAFRELKDDTGLGIAICDESRGEIEAAEAVGFTPDEQSETVLRLGLDELCRTPLPEGYVFAELDPAERPEDFQWILWQGFDHGTDHEEFKRKDPIIPQCRPHLNKCLSLAVALPDGNMVAYCCVWYRTDTDYAYVEPVCTVPAHREKGLASTLLSEALTRAKALGAREAYVISDLPFYEKLGFEKAQHFTFYRKSGYILADKSEKDA
;
A
#
# COMPACT_ATOMS: atom_id res chain seq x y z
N MET A 1 31.00 13.56 27.86
CA MET A 1 31.96 13.34 26.77
C MET A 1 31.58 12.21 25.80
N ARG A 2 30.92 11.11 26.20
CA ARG A 2 30.56 9.96 25.32
C ARG A 2 29.71 10.40 24.13
N LEU A 3 28.65 11.20 24.35
CA LEU A 3 27.73 11.68 23.29
C LEU A 3 28.42 12.60 22.27
N LYS A 4 29.25 13.55 22.74
CA LYS A 4 30.02 14.47 21.85
C LYS A 4 31.02 13.70 20.99
N ASN A 5 31.66 12.68 21.55
CA ASN A 5 32.58 11.80 20.81
C ASN A 5 31.87 10.93 19.76
N ALA A 6 30.61 10.58 20.01
CA ALA A 6 29.76 9.88 19.05
C ALA A 6 29.23 10.80 17.90
N GLY A 7 29.52 12.11 17.96
CA GLY A 7 29.07 13.07 16.97
C GLY A 7 27.59 13.47 17.14
N ILE A 8 27.04 13.29 18.33
CA ILE A 8 25.68 13.76 18.68
C ILE A 8 25.76 15.26 18.99
N ARG A 9 24.86 16.06 18.40
CA ARG A 9 24.76 17.49 18.69
C ARG A 9 24.16 17.68 20.08
N ILE A 10 24.98 18.15 21.00
CA ILE A 10 24.61 18.49 22.37
C ILE A 10 25.13 19.88 22.72
N PRO A 11 24.49 20.60 23.67
CA PRO A 11 25.01 21.87 24.18
C PRO A 11 26.43 21.74 24.71
N GLU A 12 27.20 22.80 24.72
CA GLU A 12 28.48 22.84 25.39
C GLU A 12 28.30 22.88 26.90
N MET A 13 29.03 22.04 27.63
CA MET A 13 29.03 22.05 29.08
C MET A 13 30.00 23.14 29.55
N LEU A 14 29.48 24.14 30.21
CA LEU A 14 30.23 25.33 30.60
C LEU A 14 30.84 25.19 32.01
N ASP A 15 30.08 24.60 32.95
CA ASP A 15 30.53 24.37 34.32
C ASP A 15 29.77 23.22 34.99
N ILE A 16 30.38 22.61 36.02
CA ILE A 16 29.76 21.57 36.86
C ILE A 16 30.07 21.87 38.31
N ASP A 17 29.04 22.12 39.09
CA ASP A 17 29.14 22.24 40.55
C ASP A 17 28.67 20.92 41.19
N MET A 18 29.62 20.14 41.67
CA MET A 18 29.36 18.85 42.31
C MET A 18 28.77 18.98 43.70
N ASP A 19 28.96 20.13 44.37
CA ASP A 19 28.47 20.35 45.74
C ASP A 19 26.97 20.68 45.73
N THR A 20 26.52 21.36 44.70
CA THR A 20 25.11 21.73 44.53
C THR A 20 24.39 20.87 43.48
N GLU A 21 25.08 19.88 42.90
CA GLU A 21 24.55 19.00 41.84
C GLU A 21 24.00 19.78 40.62
N GLN A 22 24.64 20.87 40.22
CA GLN A 22 24.23 21.74 39.11
C GLN A 22 25.17 21.62 37.93
N ILE A 23 24.57 21.63 36.72
CA ILE A 23 25.29 21.70 35.45
C ILE A 23 24.90 22.99 34.77
N ILE A 24 25.89 23.81 34.41
CA ILE A 24 25.74 25.00 33.56
C ILE A 24 26.11 24.59 32.14
N LYS A 25 25.16 24.77 31.21
CA LYS A 25 25.33 24.42 29.79
C LYS A 25 24.96 25.58 28.87
N GLU A 26 25.47 25.54 27.64
CA GLU A 26 25.06 26.40 26.58
C GLU A 26 23.52 26.38 26.42
N TYR A 27 22.94 27.56 26.24
CA TYR A 27 21.53 27.67 25.90
C TYR A 27 21.32 27.53 24.40
N ILE A 28 20.54 26.55 23.97
CA ILE A 28 20.16 26.40 22.57
C ILE A 28 18.83 27.13 22.36
N ASP A 29 18.89 28.24 21.62
CA ASP A 29 17.70 29.03 21.28
C ASP A 29 16.88 28.32 20.22
N GLY A 30 15.64 27.96 20.54
CA GLY A 30 14.74 27.23 19.63
C GLY A 30 13.55 26.65 20.35
N GLN A 31 12.67 25.99 19.58
CA GLN A 31 11.50 25.31 20.06
C GLN A 31 11.80 23.84 20.34
N THR A 32 11.31 23.31 21.45
CA THR A 32 11.41 21.86 21.69
C THR A 32 10.48 21.08 20.76
N ILE A 33 10.81 19.83 20.48
CA ILE A 33 9.93 18.94 19.72
C ILE A 33 8.57 18.78 20.44
N SER A 34 8.57 18.74 21.77
CA SER A 34 7.34 18.69 22.57
C SER A 34 6.44 19.91 22.37
N GLU A 35 7.03 21.10 22.30
CA GLU A 35 6.29 22.34 22.01
C GLU A 35 5.79 22.36 20.57
N LEU A 36 6.62 21.91 19.62
CA LEU A 36 6.22 21.79 18.21
C LEU A 36 5.00 20.88 18.05
N ILE A 37 5.00 19.69 18.68
CA ILE A 37 3.86 18.76 18.66
C ILE A 37 2.63 19.39 19.29
N ARG A 38 2.76 20.00 20.49
CA ARG A 38 1.66 20.65 21.20
C ARG A 38 1.01 21.77 20.38
N ASP A 39 1.82 22.50 19.63
CA ASP A 39 1.37 23.64 18.81
C ASP A 39 0.86 23.19 17.41
N GLY A 40 0.72 21.86 17.19
CA GLY A 40 0.23 21.27 15.93
C GLY A 40 1.21 21.31 14.77
N GLY A 41 2.48 21.56 15.05
CA GLY A 41 3.56 21.55 14.04
C GLY A 41 3.96 20.15 13.61
N SER A 42 4.52 20.02 12.40
CA SER A 42 4.99 18.74 11.88
C SER A 42 6.40 18.42 12.36
N VAL A 43 6.60 17.22 12.87
CA VAL A 43 7.93 16.68 13.24
C VAL A 43 8.64 15.95 12.10
N LYS A 44 7.98 15.81 10.94
CA LYS A 44 8.46 14.99 9.79
C LYS A 44 9.87 15.36 9.33
N ASP A 45 10.20 16.63 9.29
CA ASP A 45 11.52 17.13 8.87
C ASP A 45 12.63 16.79 9.87
N TYR A 46 12.27 16.42 11.10
CA TYR A 46 13.20 16.11 12.19
C TYR A 46 13.33 14.60 12.45
N LEU A 47 12.43 13.76 11.93
CA LEU A 47 12.54 12.30 12.04
C LEU A 47 13.85 11.76 11.44
N PRO A 48 14.30 12.17 10.24
CA PRO A 48 15.60 11.74 9.73
C PRO A 48 16.76 12.17 10.64
N GLN A 49 16.67 13.36 11.26
CA GLN A 49 17.73 13.86 12.13
C GLN A 49 17.81 13.10 13.46
N VAL A 50 16.68 12.78 14.11
CA VAL A 50 16.69 11.99 15.34
C VAL A 50 17.14 10.55 15.05
N ARG A 51 16.75 9.96 13.93
CA ARG A 51 17.25 8.65 13.48
C ARG A 51 18.76 8.63 13.27
N GLU A 52 19.31 9.70 12.68
CA GLU A 52 20.76 9.86 12.56
C GLU A 52 21.45 9.94 13.95
N LEU A 53 20.87 10.68 14.91
CA LEU A 53 21.38 10.77 16.27
C LEU A 53 21.28 9.40 16.98
N ALA A 54 20.18 8.69 16.82
CA ALA A 54 19.99 7.33 17.34
C ALA A 54 21.03 6.36 16.77
N ALA A 55 21.25 6.34 15.46
CA ALA A 55 22.24 5.49 14.82
C ALA A 55 23.67 5.77 15.36
N LYS A 56 24.02 7.04 15.60
CA LYS A 56 25.30 7.43 16.22
C LYS A 56 25.42 6.96 17.65
N ALA A 57 24.34 7.01 18.43
CA ALA A 57 24.31 6.49 19.81
C ALA A 57 24.50 4.97 19.82
N ILE A 58 23.73 4.25 19.01
CA ILE A 58 23.78 2.78 18.87
C ILE A 58 25.18 2.32 18.45
N ALA A 59 25.82 3.01 17.51
CA ALA A 59 27.16 2.68 17.03
C ALA A 59 28.24 2.66 18.13
N VAL A 60 27.99 3.36 19.25
CA VAL A 60 28.89 3.38 20.43
C VAL A 60 28.28 2.65 21.63
N GLY A 61 27.23 1.85 21.42
CA GLY A 61 26.59 1.03 22.44
C GLY A 61 25.77 1.83 23.44
N LEU A 62 25.14 2.93 23.01
CA LEU A 62 24.35 3.80 23.87
C LEU A 62 22.91 3.93 23.41
N ASN A 63 21.99 4.13 24.36
CA ASN A 63 20.73 4.81 24.19
C ASN A 63 20.81 6.24 24.76
N ILE A 64 20.05 7.16 24.14
CA ILE A 64 19.73 8.47 24.71
C ILE A 64 18.24 8.49 25.07
N ASP A 65 17.82 9.44 25.90
CA ASP A 65 16.40 9.61 26.18
C ASP A 65 15.69 10.34 25.05
N TYR A 66 14.85 9.59 24.30
CA TYR A 66 14.14 10.09 23.12
C TYR A 66 12.86 10.88 23.44
N TYR A 67 12.66 11.30 24.69
CA TYR A 67 11.49 12.11 25.01
C TYR A 67 11.53 13.46 24.26
N PRO A 68 10.43 13.92 23.64
CA PRO A 68 10.40 15.14 22.80
C PRO A 68 10.87 16.42 23.48
N THR A 69 10.77 16.49 24.82
CA THR A 69 11.27 17.63 25.62
C THR A 69 12.79 17.76 25.62
N ASN A 70 13.49 16.67 25.33
CA ASN A 70 14.95 16.61 25.33
C ASN A 70 15.57 17.03 23.99
N PHE A 71 14.76 17.46 23.03
CA PHE A 71 15.21 17.85 21.70
C PHE A 71 14.72 19.26 21.36
N VAL A 72 15.66 20.12 20.94
CA VAL A 72 15.39 21.50 20.50
C VAL A 72 15.76 21.65 19.02
N VAL A 73 14.88 22.31 18.27
CA VAL A 73 15.13 22.72 16.90
C VAL A 73 15.69 24.12 16.88
N SER A 74 16.94 24.27 16.41
CA SER A 74 17.60 25.56 16.27
C SER A 74 18.24 25.66 14.88
N GLY A 75 17.88 26.67 14.08
CA GLY A 75 18.39 26.88 12.74
C GLY A 75 18.10 25.71 11.78
N GLY A 76 16.99 24.98 11.97
CA GLY A 76 16.62 23.79 11.19
C GLY A 76 17.40 22.52 11.58
N LEU A 77 18.24 22.57 12.60
CA LEU A 77 18.98 21.44 13.10
C LEU A 77 18.44 20.98 14.46
N LEU A 78 18.43 19.66 14.64
CA LEU A 78 18.01 19.03 15.89
C LEU A 78 19.18 18.91 16.87
N TRP A 79 18.94 19.35 18.10
CA TRP A 79 19.89 19.30 19.22
C TRP A 79 19.32 18.44 20.34
N TYR A 80 20.09 17.48 20.83
CA TYR A 80 19.78 16.74 22.06
C TYR A 80 20.28 17.54 23.25
N ILE A 81 19.38 18.10 24.04
CA ILE A 81 19.74 19.06 25.11
C ILE A 81 19.93 18.41 26.48
N ASP A 82 19.69 17.12 26.60
CA ASP A 82 20.02 16.34 27.77
C ASP A 82 21.38 15.65 27.62
N TYR A 83 21.98 15.26 28.72
CA TYR A 83 23.24 14.52 28.75
C TYR A 83 23.05 13.07 29.19
N GLU A 84 21.80 12.67 29.48
CA GLU A 84 21.50 11.31 29.86
C GLU A 84 21.78 10.34 28.73
N CYS A 85 22.52 9.28 29.05
CA CYS A 85 22.74 8.17 28.13
C CYS A 85 22.96 6.88 28.94
N ASN A 86 22.31 5.81 28.48
CA ASN A 86 22.36 4.49 29.08
C ASN A 86 23.02 3.51 28.11
N ASP A 87 23.39 2.32 28.59
CA ASP A 87 23.86 1.24 27.73
C ASP A 87 22.69 0.84 26.76
N TYR A 88 23.05 0.49 25.53
CA TYR A 88 22.07 0.18 24.52
C TYR A 88 21.17 -1.00 24.92
N MET A 89 19.88 -0.79 24.80
CA MET A 89 18.83 -1.80 24.87
C MET A 89 17.83 -1.56 23.75
N LYS A 90 17.54 -2.57 22.95
CA LYS A 90 16.69 -2.48 21.75
C LYS A 90 15.29 -1.95 22.08
N GLU A 91 14.70 -2.38 23.18
CA GLU A 91 13.36 -1.99 23.63
C GLU A 91 13.21 -0.50 23.95
N TRP A 92 14.30 0.21 24.16
CA TRP A 92 14.35 1.63 24.51
C TRP A 92 14.99 2.50 23.43
N ASP A 93 15.27 1.96 22.23
CA ASP A 93 15.78 2.76 21.13
C ASP A 93 14.68 3.64 20.49
N PHE A 94 15.10 4.46 19.53
CA PHE A 94 14.15 5.37 18.88
C PHE A 94 13.04 4.65 18.13
N GLU A 95 13.33 3.59 17.39
CA GLU A 95 12.34 2.91 16.55
C GLU A 95 11.35 2.06 17.37
N HIS A 96 11.76 1.50 18.52
CA HIS A 96 10.89 0.64 19.34
C HIS A 96 10.08 1.42 20.39
N TRP A 97 10.66 2.50 20.93
CA TRP A 97 10.02 3.29 21.99
C TRP A 97 9.90 4.78 21.64
N GLY A 98 11.00 5.43 21.24
CA GLY A 98 11.08 6.88 21.09
C GLY A 98 10.11 7.43 20.05
N ILE A 99 9.97 6.78 18.92
CA ILE A 99 9.12 7.23 17.81
C ILE A 99 7.66 7.47 18.23
N ARG A 100 7.15 6.65 19.15
CA ARG A 100 5.78 6.77 19.68
C ARG A 100 5.56 8.04 20.51
N GLN A 101 6.64 8.65 21.02
CA GLN A 101 6.57 9.91 21.76
C GLN A 101 6.59 11.12 20.83
N TRP A 102 7.08 10.94 19.60
CA TRP A 102 7.24 12.02 18.62
C TRP A 102 6.06 12.13 17.66
N LEU A 103 5.44 11.00 17.35
CA LEU A 103 4.28 10.99 16.49
C LEU A 103 2.99 11.26 17.27
N PRO A 104 2.02 12.01 16.70
CA PRO A 104 0.70 12.16 17.29
C PRO A 104 0.10 10.79 17.60
N ALA A 105 -0.71 10.73 18.64
CA ALA A 105 -1.40 9.50 19.00
C ALA A 105 -2.26 9.02 17.83
N THR A 106 -1.94 7.85 17.32
CA THR A 106 -2.80 7.20 16.32
C THR A 106 -4.02 6.59 16.98
N SER A 107 -5.16 6.62 16.30
CA SER A 107 -6.39 5.96 16.71
C SER A 107 -6.75 4.86 15.73
N PHE A 108 -7.25 3.74 16.23
CA PHE A 108 -7.76 2.64 15.42
C PHE A 108 -9.28 2.70 15.36
N ARG A 109 -9.84 2.43 14.18
CA ARG A 109 -11.25 2.05 14.04
C ARG A 109 -11.49 1.21 12.78
N PRO A 110 -12.54 0.37 12.77
CA PRO A 110 -13.00 -0.29 11.57
C PRO A 110 -13.42 0.70 10.48
N TYR A 111 -13.34 0.23 9.24
CA TYR A 111 -13.84 0.93 8.06
C TYR A 111 -15.33 1.22 8.15
N ARG A 112 -15.73 2.37 7.62
CA ARG A 112 -17.12 2.77 7.40
C ARG A 112 -17.28 3.25 5.95
N GLU A 113 -18.50 3.23 5.45
CA GLU A 113 -18.79 3.59 4.05
C GLU A 113 -18.32 5.02 3.69
N GLU A 114 -18.39 5.96 4.64
CA GLU A 114 -17.86 7.32 4.48
C GLU A 114 -16.33 7.41 4.34
N ASP A 115 -15.59 6.33 4.64
CA ASP A 115 -14.12 6.32 4.57
C ASP A 115 -13.59 5.99 3.18
N TYR A 116 -14.44 5.67 2.23
CA TYR A 116 -14.06 5.21 0.90
C TYR A 116 -13.01 6.11 0.25
N GLU A 117 -13.28 7.42 0.17
CA GLU A 117 -12.33 8.36 -0.45
C GLU A 117 -11.06 8.53 0.38
N ALA A 118 -11.14 8.47 1.71
CA ALA A 118 -9.97 8.52 2.57
C ALA A 118 -9.04 7.31 2.36
N VAL A 119 -9.60 6.11 2.13
CA VAL A 119 -8.82 4.90 1.77
C VAL A 119 -8.19 5.08 0.39
N CYS A 120 -8.92 5.57 -0.62
CA CYS A 120 -8.35 5.86 -1.94
C CYS A 120 -7.18 6.84 -1.84
N MET A 121 -7.32 7.92 -1.08
CA MET A 121 -6.25 8.92 -0.86
C MET A 121 -5.04 8.34 -0.11
N PHE A 122 -5.27 7.45 0.87
CA PHE A 122 -4.19 6.73 1.55
C PHE A 122 -3.42 5.83 0.58
N LEU A 123 -4.10 5.03 -0.24
CA LEU A 123 -3.48 4.15 -1.23
C LEU A 123 -2.72 4.93 -2.31
N ILE A 124 -3.21 6.12 -2.69
CA ILE A 124 -2.48 7.04 -3.56
C ILE A 124 -1.21 7.57 -2.88
N ALA A 125 -1.31 7.96 -1.60
CA ALA A 125 -0.18 8.49 -0.85
C ALA A 125 0.94 7.44 -0.69
N LEU A 126 0.58 6.18 -0.40
CA LEU A 126 1.50 5.04 -0.33
C LEU A 126 2.32 4.84 -1.62
N ASN A 127 1.67 5.06 -2.78
CA ASN A 127 2.24 4.80 -4.09
C ASN A 127 2.75 6.08 -4.81
N ARG A 128 2.94 7.17 -4.07
CA ARG A 128 3.34 8.46 -4.69
C ARG A 128 4.78 8.47 -5.17
N ASN A 129 5.71 7.91 -4.42
CA ASN A 129 7.14 8.00 -4.69
C ASN A 129 7.74 6.69 -5.24
N ASP A 130 7.75 5.64 -4.44
CA ASP A 130 8.44 4.39 -4.72
C ASP A 130 7.54 3.25 -5.22
N LYS A 131 6.22 3.47 -5.25
CA LYS A 131 5.23 2.48 -5.66
C LYS A 131 5.27 1.17 -4.84
N LYS A 132 5.75 1.26 -3.59
CA LYS A 132 5.99 0.10 -2.70
C LYS A 132 4.76 -0.81 -2.52
N TYR A 133 3.56 -0.25 -2.60
CA TYR A 133 2.30 -0.97 -2.44
C TYR A 133 1.45 -0.95 -3.73
N ILE A 134 2.09 -0.90 -4.90
CA ILE A 134 1.37 -0.77 -6.17
C ILE A 134 0.50 -2.00 -6.49
N ASN A 135 0.82 -3.16 -5.93
CA ASN A 135 -0.02 -4.35 -6.02
C ASN A 135 -1.37 -4.18 -5.32
N TRP A 136 -1.46 -3.27 -4.33
CA TRP A 136 -2.73 -2.89 -3.70
C TRP A 136 -2.93 -1.38 -3.83
N ASN A 137 -3.34 -0.95 -5.01
CA ASN A 137 -3.57 0.46 -5.33
C ASN A 137 -5.06 0.83 -5.22
N TRP A 138 -5.36 2.13 -5.31
CA TRP A 138 -6.72 2.66 -5.19
C TRP A 138 -7.70 2.06 -6.23
N ALA A 139 -7.24 1.75 -7.43
CA ALA A 139 -8.11 1.21 -8.48
C ALA A 139 -8.48 -0.26 -8.20
N ARG A 140 -7.52 -1.07 -7.70
CA ARG A 140 -7.82 -2.44 -7.26
C ARG A 140 -8.80 -2.45 -6.08
N PHE A 141 -8.64 -1.52 -5.13
CA PHE A 141 -9.61 -1.33 -4.06
C PHE A 141 -11.01 -0.98 -4.59
N GLU A 142 -11.13 -0.03 -5.54
CA GLU A 142 -12.40 0.32 -6.15
C GLU A 142 -12.99 -0.85 -6.95
N TRP A 143 -12.16 -1.60 -7.67
CA TRP A 143 -12.57 -2.81 -8.39
C TRP A 143 -13.21 -3.83 -7.43
N MET A 144 -12.54 -4.13 -6.31
CA MET A 144 -13.05 -5.01 -5.26
C MET A 144 -14.39 -4.52 -4.70
N MET A 145 -14.47 -3.26 -4.30
CA MET A 145 -15.65 -2.67 -3.64
C MET A 145 -16.93 -2.74 -4.49
N GLU A 146 -16.78 -2.71 -5.83
CA GLU A 146 -17.89 -2.74 -6.77
C GLU A 146 -18.03 -4.10 -7.48
N HIS A 147 -17.27 -5.11 -7.06
CA HIS A 147 -17.40 -6.44 -7.60
C HIS A 147 -18.70 -7.13 -7.10
N PRO A 148 -19.47 -7.80 -7.99
CA PRO A 148 -20.76 -8.43 -7.60
C PRO A 148 -20.65 -9.50 -6.51
N GLU A 149 -19.51 -10.18 -6.43
CA GLU A 149 -19.25 -11.23 -5.44
C GLU A 149 -18.74 -10.70 -4.09
N PHE A 150 -18.40 -9.40 -4.02
CA PHE A 150 -17.92 -8.81 -2.78
C PHE A 150 -19.03 -8.72 -1.74
N ASP A 151 -18.83 -9.38 -0.60
CA ASP A 151 -19.77 -9.31 0.53
C ASP A 151 -19.60 -8.01 1.33
N LYS A 152 -20.41 -7.01 0.99
CA LYS A 152 -20.39 -5.72 1.69
C LYS A 152 -20.73 -5.81 3.19
N SER A 153 -21.31 -6.92 3.67
CA SER A 153 -21.60 -7.10 5.10
C SER A 153 -20.33 -7.29 5.95
N THR A 154 -19.23 -7.70 5.32
CA THR A 154 -17.94 -7.95 5.99
C THR A 154 -16.97 -6.75 5.93
N ILE A 155 -17.38 -5.65 5.29
CA ILE A 155 -16.51 -4.50 5.02
C ILE A 155 -15.94 -3.84 6.29
N SER A 156 -16.69 -3.91 7.40
CA SER A 156 -16.23 -3.41 8.71
C SER A 156 -15.06 -4.20 9.31
N SER A 157 -14.66 -5.32 8.69
CA SER A 157 -13.44 -6.05 9.06
C SER A 157 -12.17 -5.38 8.50
N ILE A 158 -12.28 -4.43 7.59
CA ILE A 158 -11.16 -3.59 7.18
C ILE A 158 -10.76 -2.71 8.37
N GLY A 159 -9.48 -2.79 8.78
CA GLY A 159 -8.92 -2.02 9.89
C GLY A 159 -8.20 -0.77 9.39
N LEU A 160 -8.48 0.38 10.01
CA LEU A 160 -7.88 1.67 9.65
C LEU A 160 -7.25 2.34 10.86
N TRP A 161 -5.99 2.77 10.71
CA TRP A 161 -5.24 3.56 11.72
C TRP A 161 -5.18 5.01 11.25
N TRP A 162 -5.57 5.91 12.12
CA TRP A 162 -5.75 7.31 11.84
C TRP A 162 -4.79 8.18 12.65
N GLU A 163 -4.20 9.16 12.03
CA GLU A 163 -3.57 10.30 12.64
C GLU A 163 -4.46 11.52 12.35
N GLN A 164 -5.15 12.02 13.38
CA GLN A 164 -6.19 13.06 13.21
C GLN A 164 -7.27 12.63 12.20
N ASP A 165 -7.30 13.24 11.01
CA ASP A 165 -8.26 13.00 9.93
C ASP A 165 -7.66 12.22 8.74
N LYS A 166 -6.43 11.70 8.89
CA LYS A 166 -5.73 10.96 7.82
C LYS A 166 -5.49 9.52 8.20
N ILE A 167 -5.71 8.61 7.26
CA ILE A 167 -5.30 7.22 7.40
C ILE A 167 -3.78 7.13 7.27
N VAL A 168 -3.13 6.46 8.21
CA VAL A 168 -1.69 6.25 8.24
C VAL A 168 -1.30 4.77 8.18
N GLY A 169 -2.27 3.88 8.38
CA GLY A 169 -2.11 2.44 8.24
C GLY A 169 -3.44 1.76 7.94
N ALA A 170 -3.40 0.63 7.27
CA ALA A 170 -4.58 -0.15 6.94
C ALA A 170 -4.28 -1.65 6.84
N ALA A 171 -5.29 -2.46 7.21
CA ALA A 171 -5.37 -3.88 6.90
C ALA A 171 -6.63 -4.11 6.06
N ILE A 172 -6.47 -4.49 4.79
CA ILE A 172 -7.54 -4.65 3.81
C ILE A 172 -7.44 -6.06 3.22
N TYR A 173 -8.57 -6.74 3.02
CA TYR A 173 -8.63 -8.03 2.31
C TYR A 173 -9.14 -7.83 0.88
N ASP A 174 -8.87 -8.80 -0.01
CA ASP A 174 -9.35 -8.79 -1.39
C ASP A 174 -10.42 -9.87 -1.56
N MET A 175 -11.66 -9.45 -1.84
CA MET A 175 -12.83 -10.30 -2.09
C MET A 175 -13.21 -11.23 -0.93
N TYR A 176 -12.29 -12.05 -0.40
CA TYR A 176 -12.52 -13.07 0.62
C TYR A 176 -11.50 -12.96 1.75
N PHE A 177 -11.85 -13.48 2.92
CA PHE A 177 -10.88 -13.65 4.00
C PHE A 177 -9.83 -14.72 3.65
N GLY A 178 -8.70 -14.68 4.34
CA GLY A 178 -7.56 -15.58 4.11
C GLY A 178 -6.38 -14.93 3.41
N GLU A 179 -6.59 -13.77 2.77
CA GLU A 179 -5.53 -12.93 2.21
C GLU A 179 -5.76 -11.46 2.56
N ALA A 180 -4.69 -10.75 2.88
CA ALA A 180 -4.76 -9.33 3.22
C ALA A 180 -3.58 -8.53 2.69
N PHE A 181 -3.82 -7.23 2.54
CA PHE A 181 -2.84 -6.20 2.23
C PHE A 181 -2.70 -5.30 3.46
N CYS A 182 -1.54 -5.41 4.12
CA CYS A 182 -1.18 -4.62 5.28
C CYS A 182 -0.23 -3.52 4.84
N ALA A 183 -0.62 -2.28 5.04
CA ALA A 183 0.15 -1.13 4.57
C ALA A 183 0.22 -0.04 5.63
N VAL A 184 1.33 0.69 5.64
CA VAL A 184 1.58 1.78 6.57
C VAL A 184 2.39 2.88 5.89
N LEU A 185 2.11 4.15 6.20
CA LEU A 185 2.96 5.25 5.73
C LEU A 185 4.36 5.16 6.35
N PRO A 186 5.41 5.56 5.63
CA PRO A 186 6.80 5.39 6.09
C PRO A 186 7.08 5.97 7.48
N GLU A 187 6.43 7.08 7.84
CA GLU A 187 6.61 7.72 9.13
C GLU A 187 5.98 6.95 10.30
N HIS A 188 5.16 5.94 10.00
CA HIS A 188 4.38 5.15 10.96
C HIS A 188 4.73 3.66 10.93
N GLU A 189 5.89 3.27 10.39
CA GLU A 189 6.33 1.86 10.26
C GLU A 189 6.21 1.07 11.58
N ALA A 190 6.35 1.73 12.73
CA ALA A 190 6.18 1.10 14.04
C ALA A 190 4.78 0.50 14.29
N LEU A 191 3.75 0.91 13.51
CA LEU A 191 2.40 0.34 13.57
C LEU A 191 2.29 -1.00 12.83
N TYR A 192 3.25 -1.35 11.99
CA TYR A 192 3.10 -2.49 11.08
C TYR A 192 2.84 -3.81 11.82
N SER A 193 3.52 -4.05 12.95
CA SER A 193 3.27 -5.24 13.77
C SER A 193 1.86 -5.29 14.35
N GLU A 194 1.30 -4.14 14.78
CA GLU A 194 -0.08 -4.03 15.25
C GLU A 194 -1.08 -4.30 14.12
N ILE A 195 -0.79 -3.80 12.92
CA ILE A 195 -1.60 -4.03 11.71
C ILE A 195 -1.62 -5.52 11.36
N LEU A 196 -0.47 -6.21 11.42
CA LEU A 196 -0.36 -7.65 11.20
C LEU A 196 -1.15 -8.47 12.22
N ASP A 197 -1.07 -8.11 13.49
CA ASP A 197 -1.82 -8.78 14.57
C ASP A 197 -3.33 -8.62 14.37
N TYR A 198 -3.77 -7.42 13.98
CA TYR A 198 -5.17 -7.16 13.62
C TYR A 198 -5.60 -8.01 12.44
N ALA A 199 -4.85 -7.96 11.32
CA ALA A 199 -5.16 -8.70 10.11
C ALA A 199 -5.28 -10.20 10.39
N PHE A 200 -4.35 -10.78 11.14
CA PHE A 200 -4.41 -12.19 11.49
C PHE A 200 -5.61 -12.54 12.38
N ARG A 201 -6.07 -11.65 13.22
CA ARG A 201 -7.22 -11.89 14.08
C ARG A 201 -8.55 -11.77 13.32
N GLU A 202 -8.69 -10.75 12.47
CA GLU A 202 -9.97 -10.35 11.88
C GLU A 202 -10.15 -10.78 10.40
N LEU A 203 -9.04 -10.98 9.65
CA LEU A 203 -9.10 -11.21 8.20
C LEU A 203 -8.68 -12.63 7.78
N LYS A 204 -8.29 -13.49 8.71
CA LYS A 204 -7.96 -14.89 8.39
C LYS A 204 -9.21 -15.69 8.07
N ASP A 205 -9.03 -16.74 7.26
CA ASP A 205 -9.98 -17.82 7.10
C ASP A 205 -9.63 -19.04 7.99
N ASP A 206 -10.29 -20.18 7.72
CA ASP A 206 -10.05 -21.43 8.45
C ASP A 206 -8.64 -22.00 8.24
N THR A 207 -7.93 -21.61 7.19
CA THR A 207 -6.55 -22.06 6.87
C THR A 207 -5.48 -21.14 7.46
N GLY A 208 -5.81 -19.88 7.69
CA GLY A 208 -4.93 -18.86 8.22
C GLY A 208 -5.00 -17.55 7.44
N LEU A 209 -3.88 -16.82 7.37
CA LEU A 209 -3.77 -15.56 6.66
C LEU A 209 -2.51 -15.52 5.82
N GLY A 210 -2.64 -15.14 4.56
CA GLY A 210 -1.56 -14.72 3.67
C GLY A 210 -1.51 -13.21 3.54
N ILE A 211 -0.31 -12.64 3.54
CA ILE A 211 -0.07 -11.22 3.30
C ILE A 211 0.95 -11.04 2.18
N ALA A 212 0.65 -10.21 1.19
CA ALA A 212 1.59 -9.91 0.11
C ALA A 212 2.57 -8.83 0.55
N ILE A 213 3.87 -9.13 0.56
CA ILE A 213 4.95 -8.21 0.93
C ILE A 213 5.91 -8.07 -0.25
N CYS A 214 6.28 -6.83 -0.59
CA CYS A 214 7.29 -6.57 -1.61
C CYS A 214 8.63 -7.16 -1.18
N ASP A 215 9.30 -7.90 -2.06
CA ASP A 215 10.57 -8.60 -1.78
C ASP A 215 11.70 -7.64 -1.35
N GLU A 216 11.60 -6.36 -1.70
CA GLU A 216 12.55 -5.32 -1.31
C GLU A 216 12.26 -4.71 0.08
N SER A 217 11.09 -5.01 0.67
CA SER A 217 10.61 -4.43 1.94
C SER A 217 11.14 -5.20 3.17
N ARG A 218 12.44 -5.14 3.42
CA ARG A 218 13.10 -5.92 4.49
C ARG A 218 12.47 -5.72 5.87
N GLY A 219 12.14 -4.48 6.25
CA GLY A 219 11.55 -4.19 7.55
C GLY A 219 10.18 -4.83 7.74
N GLU A 220 9.37 -4.89 6.70
CA GLU A 220 8.06 -5.57 6.72
C GLU A 220 8.20 -7.08 6.76
N ILE A 221 9.17 -7.63 6.01
CA ILE A 221 9.49 -9.06 6.05
C ILE A 221 9.91 -9.46 7.46
N GLU A 222 10.87 -8.76 8.05
CA GLU A 222 11.36 -9.02 9.40
C GLU A 222 10.23 -8.91 10.45
N ALA A 223 9.34 -7.93 10.32
CA ALA A 223 8.19 -7.77 11.22
C ALA A 223 7.18 -8.91 11.06
N ALA A 224 6.90 -9.36 9.84
CA ALA A 224 6.02 -10.48 9.56
C ALA A 224 6.59 -11.81 10.11
N GLU A 225 7.87 -12.08 9.88
CA GLU A 225 8.56 -13.26 10.41
C GLU A 225 8.59 -13.27 11.94
N ALA A 226 8.80 -12.11 12.57
CA ALA A 226 8.81 -11.97 14.04
C ALA A 226 7.47 -12.34 14.69
N VAL A 227 6.35 -12.15 13.97
CA VAL A 227 5.00 -12.54 14.45
C VAL A 227 4.53 -13.90 13.88
N GLY A 228 5.41 -14.64 13.21
CA GLY A 228 5.22 -16.04 12.85
C GLY A 228 4.65 -16.28 11.44
N PHE A 229 4.71 -15.31 10.54
CA PHE A 229 4.48 -15.55 9.11
C PHE A 229 5.73 -16.16 8.47
N THR A 230 5.54 -16.98 7.45
CA THR A 230 6.62 -17.59 6.67
C THR A 230 6.32 -17.44 5.18
N PRO A 231 7.36 -17.34 4.31
CA PRO A 231 7.15 -17.21 2.88
C PRO A 231 6.43 -18.44 2.29
N ASP A 232 5.52 -18.18 1.35
CA ASP A 232 4.76 -19.16 0.57
C ASP A 232 5.27 -19.20 -0.88
N GLU A 233 4.82 -20.19 -1.65
CA GLU A 233 5.07 -20.28 -3.10
C GLU A 233 4.22 -19.27 -3.91
N GLN A 234 3.16 -18.74 -3.32
CA GLN A 234 2.30 -17.76 -3.97
C GLN A 234 3.00 -16.40 -4.08
N SER A 235 2.88 -15.78 -5.25
CA SER A 235 3.48 -14.47 -5.51
C SER A 235 2.69 -13.67 -6.53
N GLU A 236 2.93 -12.36 -6.58
CA GLU A 236 2.42 -11.44 -7.60
C GLU A 236 3.57 -10.71 -8.26
N THR A 237 3.58 -10.68 -9.59
CA THR A 237 4.52 -9.86 -10.37
C THR A 237 3.81 -8.61 -10.85
N VAL A 238 4.37 -7.44 -10.56
CA VAL A 238 3.92 -6.17 -11.09
C VAL A 238 4.79 -5.78 -12.28
N LEU A 239 4.14 -5.54 -13.41
CA LEU A 239 4.78 -5.05 -14.63
C LEU A 239 4.47 -3.56 -14.81
N ARG A 240 5.44 -2.82 -15.39
CA ARG A 240 5.38 -1.38 -15.65
C ARG A 240 5.67 -1.08 -17.12
N LEU A 241 4.98 -0.09 -17.68
CA LEU A 241 5.26 0.49 -18.99
C LEU A 241 5.37 2.01 -18.87
N GLY A 242 6.46 2.59 -19.35
CA GLY A 242 6.56 4.03 -19.58
C GLY A 242 5.71 4.45 -20.79
N LEU A 243 4.77 5.37 -20.60
CA LEU A 243 3.83 5.72 -21.68
C LEU A 243 4.47 6.57 -22.79
N ASP A 244 5.70 7.04 -22.63
CA ASP A 244 6.42 7.73 -23.71
C ASP A 244 6.88 6.76 -24.81
N GLU A 245 7.05 5.50 -24.48
CA GLU A 245 7.49 4.43 -25.38
C GLU A 245 6.33 3.66 -26.02
N LEU A 246 5.08 4.06 -25.75
CA LEU A 246 3.90 3.36 -26.19
C LEU A 246 3.75 3.35 -27.72
N CYS A 247 3.71 2.16 -28.31
CA CYS A 247 3.45 1.95 -29.73
C CYS A 247 1.97 1.71 -29.97
N ARG A 248 1.38 2.45 -30.91
CA ARG A 248 -0.01 2.22 -31.33
C ARG A 248 -0.12 1.02 -32.25
N THR A 249 -1.07 0.15 -31.95
CA THR A 249 -1.45 -0.97 -32.81
C THR A 249 -2.77 -0.63 -33.51
N PRO A 250 -2.85 -0.70 -34.84
CA PRO A 250 -4.10 -0.40 -35.56
C PRO A 250 -5.16 -1.47 -35.28
N LEU A 251 -6.42 -1.05 -35.21
CA LEU A 251 -7.54 -1.98 -35.06
C LEU A 251 -7.68 -2.80 -36.36
N PRO A 252 -7.77 -4.15 -36.27
CA PRO A 252 -8.00 -4.99 -37.46
C PRO A 252 -9.31 -4.65 -38.19
N GLU A 253 -9.33 -4.91 -39.48
CA GLU A 253 -10.53 -4.69 -40.32
C GLU A 253 -11.71 -5.53 -39.81
N GLY A 254 -12.91 -4.98 -39.88
CA GLY A 254 -14.13 -5.63 -39.40
C GLY A 254 -14.43 -5.46 -37.91
N TYR A 255 -13.63 -4.68 -37.21
CA TYR A 255 -13.88 -4.35 -35.80
C TYR A 255 -13.99 -2.84 -35.58
N VAL A 256 -14.70 -2.43 -34.54
CA VAL A 256 -14.84 -1.02 -34.13
C VAL A 256 -14.58 -0.85 -32.63
N PHE A 257 -14.04 0.31 -32.21
CA PHE A 257 -13.98 0.66 -30.81
C PHE A 257 -15.35 1.08 -30.30
N ALA A 258 -15.65 0.70 -29.07
CA ALA A 258 -16.81 1.14 -28.31
C ALA A 258 -16.39 1.50 -26.89
N GLU A 259 -17.10 2.42 -26.25
CA GLU A 259 -17.01 2.64 -24.81
C GLU A 259 -18.04 1.74 -24.12
N LEU A 260 -17.66 1.18 -22.99
CA LEU A 260 -18.52 0.30 -22.21
C LEU A 260 -18.55 0.75 -20.73
N ASP A 261 -19.67 1.33 -20.34
CA ASP A 261 -19.90 1.76 -18.97
C ASP A 261 -20.61 0.63 -18.18
N PRO A 262 -19.98 0.06 -17.14
CA PRO A 262 -20.58 -1.00 -16.33
C PRO A 262 -21.87 -0.61 -15.61
N ALA A 263 -22.09 0.67 -15.35
CA ALA A 263 -23.32 1.17 -14.74
C ALA A 263 -24.48 1.30 -15.75
N GLU A 264 -24.18 1.73 -16.96
CA GLU A 264 -25.19 1.95 -18.02
C GLU A 264 -25.50 0.67 -18.80
N ARG A 265 -24.51 -0.22 -18.94
CA ARG A 265 -24.60 -1.46 -19.74
C ARG A 265 -24.09 -2.68 -18.94
N PRO A 266 -24.69 -2.99 -17.77
CA PRO A 266 -24.20 -4.03 -16.89
C PRO A 266 -24.23 -5.43 -17.51
N GLU A 267 -25.25 -5.78 -18.29
CA GLU A 267 -25.36 -7.08 -18.95
C GLU A 267 -24.25 -7.29 -19.98
N ASP A 268 -23.99 -6.30 -20.84
CA ASP A 268 -22.91 -6.37 -21.83
C ASP A 268 -21.54 -6.47 -21.16
N PHE A 269 -21.33 -5.70 -20.07
CA PHE A 269 -20.10 -5.70 -19.30
C PHE A 269 -19.84 -7.06 -18.64
N GLN A 270 -20.80 -7.58 -17.90
CA GLN A 270 -20.64 -8.87 -17.21
C GLN A 270 -20.55 -10.02 -18.22
N TRP A 271 -21.31 -9.97 -19.32
CA TRP A 271 -21.27 -10.98 -20.37
C TRP A 271 -19.93 -11.06 -21.07
N ILE A 272 -19.29 -9.93 -21.39
CA ILE A 272 -17.97 -9.96 -22.02
C ILE A 272 -16.90 -10.48 -21.08
N LEU A 273 -16.96 -10.17 -19.76
CA LEU A 273 -16.06 -10.73 -18.75
C LEU A 273 -16.29 -12.24 -18.60
N TRP A 274 -17.54 -12.67 -18.50
CA TRP A 274 -17.91 -14.10 -18.42
C TRP A 274 -17.28 -14.91 -19.56
N GLN A 275 -17.45 -14.46 -20.79
CA GLN A 275 -16.85 -15.13 -21.95
C GLN A 275 -15.32 -14.97 -22.00
N GLY A 276 -14.82 -13.78 -21.71
CA GLY A 276 -13.41 -13.43 -21.80
C GLY A 276 -12.52 -14.16 -20.80
N PHE A 277 -13.08 -14.52 -19.64
CA PHE A 277 -12.42 -15.31 -18.59
C PHE A 277 -12.82 -16.81 -18.59
N ASP A 278 -13.35 -17.30 -19.71
CA ASP A 278 -13.61 -18.72 -19.96
C ASP A 278 -14.67 -19.36 -19.05
N HIS A 279 -15.60 -18.57 -18.48
CA HIS A 279 -16.72 -19.12 -17.69
C HIS A 279 -17.80 -19.79 -18.55
N GLY A 280 -17.78 -19.57 -19.87
CA GLY A 280 -18.69 -20.22 -20.83
C GLY A 280 -19.17 -19.31 -21.94
N THR A 281 -19.97 -19.89 -22.87
CA THR A 281 -20.55 -19.19 -24.03
C THR A 281 -22.06 -19.31 -24.09
N ASP A 282 -22.71 -19.93 -23.09
CA ASP A 282 -24.17 -20.05 -22.98
C ASP A 282 -24.73 -18.86 -22.20
N HIS A 283 -25.44 -17.97 -22.89
CA HIS A 283 -26.00 -16.73 -22.33
C HIS A 283 -27.14 -17.01 -21.32
N GLU A 284 -27.87 -18.11 -21.45
CA GLU A 284 -28.91 -18.49 -20.50
C GLU A 284 -28.28 -19.06 -19.21
N GLU A 285 -27.14 -19.75 -19.34
CA GLU A 285 -26.37 -20.19 -18.17
C GLU A 285 -25.77 -19.00 -17.42
N PHE A 286 -25.18 -18.03 -18.14
CA PHE A 286 -24.69 -16.79 -17.58
C PHE A 286 -25.75 -16.06 -16.77
N LYS A 287 -26.92 -15.76 -17.36
CA LYS A 287 -28.03 -15.07 -16.67
C LYS A 287 -28.53 -15.79 -15.42
N ARG A 288 -28.41 -17.11 -15.37
CA ARG A 288 -28.83 -17.92 -14.24
C ARG A 288 -27.80 -17.91 -13.10
N LYS A 289 -26.51 -17.87 -13.42
CA LYS A 289 -25.40 -17.98 -12.45
C LYS A 289 -24.89 -16.66 -11.96
N ASP A 290 -24.95 -15.61 -12.80
CA ASP A 290 -24.35 -14.31 -12.53
C ASP A 290 -25.44 -13.23 -12.55
N PRO A 291 -25.87 -12.70 -11.38
CA PRO A 291 -26.87 -11.65 -11.33
C PRO A 291 -26.33 -10.38 -11.99
N ILE A 292 -27.16 -9.81 -12.90
CA ILE A 292 -26.79 -8.59 -13.60
C ILE A 292 -26.94 -7.39 -12.68
N ILE A 293 -25.82 -6.83 -12.23
CA ILE A 293 -25.74 -5.75 -11.26
C ILE A 293 -25.01 -4.55 -11.87
N PRO A 294 -25.64 -3.37 -11.96
CA PRO A 294 -24.92 -2.14 -12.33
C PRO A 294 -23.77 -1.85 -11.37
N GLN A 295 -22.56 -1.67 -11.93
CA GLN A 295 -21.38 -1.35 -11.12
C GLN A 295 -21.09 0.15 -11.21
N CYS A 296 -21.47 0.88 -10.16
CA CYS A 296 -21.27 2.32 -10.06
C CYS A 296 -19.88 2.61 -9.47
N ARG A 297 -18.90 2.83 -10.31
CA ARG A 297 -17.51 3.09 -9.91
C ARG A 297 -17.25 4.59 -9.93
N PRO A 298 -17.06 5.24 -8.77
CA PRO A 298 -16.99 6.70 -8.67
C PRO A 298 -15.86 7.33 -9.49
N HIS A 299 -14.72 6.62 -9.60
CA HIS A 299 -13.54 7.14 -10.29
C HIS A 299 -13.30 6.49 -11.66
N LEU A 300 -14.27 5.70 -12.14
CA LEU A 300 -14.17 5.12 -13.47
C LEU A 300 -14.19 6.22 -14.54
N ASN A 301 -13.10 6.30 -15.30
CA ASN A 301 -13.08 7.17 -16.47
C ASN A 301 -13.68 6.43 -17.68
N LYS A 302 -14.88 6.82 -18.09
CA LYS A 302 -15.63 6.15 -19.19
C LYS A 302 -14.81 6.04 -20.47
N CYS A 303 -14.02 7.06 -20.81
CA CYS A 303 -13.19 7.03 -22.02
C CYS A 303 -12.00 6.05 -21.93
N LEU A 304 -11.71 5.48 -20.75
CA LEU A 304 -10.69 4.46 -20.53
C LEU A 304 -11.28 3.06 -20.32
N SER A 305 -12.61 2.93 -20.30
CA SER A 305 -13.36 1.67 -20.24
C SER A 305 -13.81 1.30 -21.64
N LEU A 306 -12.98 0.54 -22.35
CA LEU A 306 -13.10 0.33 -23.80
C LEU A 306 -13.42 -1.11 -24.16
N ALA A 307 -14.23 -1.27 -25.18
CA ALA A 307 -14.49 -2.54 -25.84
C ALA A 307 -14.13 -2.50 -27.34
N VAL A 308 -13.90 -3.67 -27.90
CA VAL A 308 -13.92 -3.89 -29.34
C VAL A 308 -15.19 -4.65 -29.68
N ALA A 309 -15.94 -4.15 -30.63
CA ALA A 309 -17.18 -4.74 -31.11
C ALA A 309 -17.09 -5.12 -32.60
N LEU A 310 -17.92 -6.07 -32.99
CA LEU A 310 -18.26 -6.37 -34.40
C LEU A 310 -19.24 -5.30 -34.94
N PRO A 311 -19.41 -5.20 -36.26
CA PRO A 311 -20.35 -4.26 -36.86
C PRO A 311 -21.83 -4.46 -36.45
N ASP A 312 -22.19 -5.65 -35.98
CA ASP A 312 -23.51 -5.96 -35.43
C ASP A 312 -23.71 -5.53 -33.97
N GLY A 313 -22.65 -4.98 -33.33
CA GLY A 313 -22.66 -4.50 -31.97
C GLY A 313 -22.22 -5.51 -30.92
N ASN A 314 -21.94 -6.76 -31.29
CA ASN A 314 -21.44 -7.77 -30.35
C ASN A 314 -20.03 -7.41 -29.88
N MET A 315 -19.82 -7.29 -28.56
CA MET A 315 -18.53 -7.01 -27.97
C MET A 315 -17.69 -8.28 -27.85
N VAL A 316 -16.41 -8.18 -28.25
CA VAL A 316 -15.51 -9.35 -28.34
C VAL A 316 -14.18 -9.19 -27.60
N ALA A 317 -13.85 -7.99 -27.14
CA ALA A 317 -12.73 -7.72 -26.25
C ALA A 317 -13.02 -6.51 -25.37
N TYR A 318 -12.48 -6.52 -24.17
CA TYR A 318 -12.64 -5.44 -23.19
C TYR A 318 -11.32 -5.13 -22.50
N CYS A 319 -11.12 -3.85 -22.19
CA CYS A 319 -10.02 -3.36 -21.39
C CYS A 319 -10.48 -2.16 -20.57
N CYS A 320 -10.17 -2.15 -19.29
CA CYS A 320 -10.30 -0.96 -18.47
C CYS A 320 -8.91 -0.49 -17.99
N VAL A 321 -8.69 0.80 -18.12
CA VAL A 321 -7.52 1.48 -17.58
C VAL A 321 -8.01 2.51 -16.56
N TRP A 322 -7.50 2.43 -15.36
CA TRP A 322 -7.83 3.30 -14.24
C TRP A 322 -6.83 4.43 -14.16
N TYR A 323 -7.32 5.65 -14.08
CA TYR A 323 -6.45 6.83 -13.94
C TYR A 323 -7.15 7.95 -13.16
N ARG A 324 -6.43 8.59 -12.26
CA ARG A 324 -6.83 9.81 -11.54
C ARG A 324 -5.77 10.88 -11.74
N THR A 325 -6.18 12.14 -11.83
CA THR A 325 -5.25 13.28 -12.04
C THR A 325 -4.37 13.60 -10.84
N ASP A 326 -4.66 13.04 -9.67
CA ASP A 326 -3.86 13.13 -8.45
C ASP A 326 -2.82 12.01 -8.32
N THR A 327 -2.72 11.14 -9.35
CA THR A 327 -1.67 10.14 -9.54
C THR A 327 -0.83 10.43 -10.78
N ASP A 328 0.35 9.84 -10.89
CA ASP A 328 1.22 9.88 -12.08
C ASP A 328 1.14 8.57 -12.90
N TYR A 329 0.39 7.59 -12.42
CA TYR A 329 0.28 6.27 -13.02
C TYR A 329 -1.15 5.90 -13.37
N ALA A 330 -1.28 5.04 -14.38
CA ALA A 330 -2.48 4.32 -14.71
C ALA A 330 -2.37 2.86 -14.25
N TYR A 331 -3.49 2.23 -13.94
CA TYR A 331 -3.56 0.82 -13.58
C TYR A 331 -4.46 0.08 -14.59
N VAL A 332 -4.04 -1.13 -15.00
CA VAL A 332 -4.71 -1.91 -16.05
C VAL A 332 -5.44 -3.08 -15.42
N GLU A 333 -6.78 -3.04 -15.41
CA GLU A 333 -7.64 -4.13 -14.93
C GLU A 333 -9.11 -3.86 -15.30
N PRO A 334 -9.83 -4.85 -15.84
CA PRO A 334 -9.35 -6.10 -16.45
C PRO A 334 -9.00 -5.95 -17.93
N VAL A 335 -8.37 -6.99 -18.52
CA VAL A 335 -8.21 -7.13 -19.96
C VAL A 335 -8.66 -8.53 -20.37
N CYS A 336 -9.60 -8.62 -21.29
CA CYS A 336 -10.07 -9.91 -21.78
C CYS A 336 -10.42 -9.90 -23.26
N THR A 337 -10.45 -11.09 -23.88
CA THR A 337 -10.92 -11.32 -25.25
C THR A 337 -11.71 -12.61 -25.29
N VAL A 338 -12.89 -12.56 -25.88
CA VAL A 338 -13.75 -13.73 -26.13
C VAL A 338 -12.97 -14.79 -26.91
N PRO A 339 -13.03 -16.08 -26.55
CA PRO A 339 -12.19 -17.14 -27.13
C PRO A 339 -12.15 -17.19 -28.64
N ALA A 340 -13.29 -17.06 -29.31
CA ALA A 340 -13.39 -17.08 -30.79
C ALA A 340 -12.69 -15.90 -31.52
N HIS A 341 -12.27 -14.88 -30.76
CA HIS A 341 -11.63 -13.68 -31.26
C HIS A 341 -10.21 -13.46 -30.75
N ARG A 342 -9.65 -14.43 -29.99
CA ARG A 342 -8.25 -14.41 -29.53
C ARG A 342 -7.26 -14.50 -30.68
N GLU A 343 -6.01 -14.18 -30.44
CA GLU A 343 -4.88 -14.22 -31.38
C GLU A 343 -5.01 -13.30 -32.62
N LYS A 344 -5.96 -12.36 -32.58
CA LYS A 344 -6.19 -11.37 -33.68
C LYS A 344 -5.63 -9.97 -33.32
N GLY A 345 -4.89 -9.84 -32.22
CA GLY A 345 -4.32 -8.56 -31.79
C GLY A 345 -5.30 -7.60 -31.09
N LEU A 346 -6.55 -8.01 -30.81
CA LEU A 346 -7.59 -7.12 -30.29
C LEU A 346 -7.22 -6.56 -28.91
N ALA A 347 -6.75 -7.41 -27.98
CA ALA A 347 -6.34 -6.96 -26.64
C ALA A 347 -5.17 -5.95 -26.70
N SER A 348 -4.17 -6.20 -27.57
CA SER A 348 -3.03 -5.29 -27.77
C SER A 348 -3.48 -3.93 -28.30
N THR A 349 -4.35 -3.94 -29.28
CA THR A 349 -4.91 -2.71 -29.89
C THR A 349 -5.73 -1.93 -28.86
N LEU A 350 -6.59 -2.63 -28.11
CA LEU A 350 -7.48 -2.03 -27.14
C LEU A 350 -6.71 -1.40 -25.98
N LEU A 351 -5.73 -2.14 -25.43
CA LEU A 351 -4.86 -1.64 -24.37
C LEU A 351 -4.02 -0.45 -24.84
N SER A 352 -3.45 -0.53 -26.06
CA SER A 352 -2.69 0.58 -26.65
C SER A 352 -3.54 1.86 -26.82
N GLU A 353 -4.80 1.73 -27.25
CA GLU A 353 -5.73 2.88 -27.36
C GLU A 353 -6.08 3.44 -25.96
N ALA A 354 -6.43 2.58 -25.00
CA ALA A 354 -6.76 3.01 -23.63
C ALA A 354 -5.58 3.72 -22.96
N LEU A 355 -4.36 3.19 -23.07
CA LEU A 355 -3.14 3.82 -22.53
C LEU A 355 -2.80 5.12 -23.27
N THR A 356 -3.05 5.23 -24.57
CA THR A 356 -2.89 6.49 -25.31
C THR A 356 -3.83 7.57 -24.76
N ARG A 357 -5.06 7.21 -24.44
CA ARG A 357 -6.03 8.13 -23.83
C ARG A 357 -5.63 8.49 -22.40
N ALA A 358 -5.15 7.52 -21.59
CA ALA A 358 -4.66 7.77 -20.24
C ALA A 358 -3.46 8.72 -20.24
N LYS A 359 -2.51 8.55 -21.18
CA LYS A 359 -1.40 9.49 -21.40
C LYS A 359 -1.90 10.90 -21.72
N ALA A 360 -2.90 11.04 -22.58
CA ALA A 360 -3.49 12.33 -22.93
C ALA A 360 -4.17 13.01 -21.73
N LEU A 361 -4.64 12.25 -20.75
CA LEU A 361 -5.18 12.75 -19.47
C LEU A 361 -4.09 13.10 -18.44
N GLY A 362 -2.83 12.68 -18.66
CA GLY A 362 -1.70 13.03 -17.79
C GLY A 362 -0.95 11.86 -17.18
N ALA A 363 -1.37 10.61 -17.40
CA ALA A 363 -0.62 9.44 -16.93
C ALA A 363 0.76 9.37 -17.60
N ARG A 364 1.78 9.00 -16.83
CA ARG A 364 3.17 8.86 -17.31
C ARG A 364 3.58 7.41 -17.44
N GLU A 365 3.00 6.56 -16.62
CA GLU A 365 3.32 5.15 -16.48
C GLU A 365 2.02 4.34 -16.39
N ALA A 366 2.10 3.06 -16.74
CA ALA A 366 1.01 2.11 -16.53
C ALA A 366 1.54 0.89 -15.79
N TYR A 367 0.73 0.38 -14.87
CA TYR A 367 1.02 -0.83 -14.09
C TYR A 367 -0.03 -1.88 -14.31
N VAL A 368 0.37 -3.14 -14.26
CA VAL A 368 -0.49 -4.32 -14.29
C VAL A 368 0.09 -5.41 -13.41
N ILE A 369 -0.75 -6.16 -12.71
CA ILE A 369 -0.35 -7.37 -11.98
C ILE A 369 -0.56 -8.55 -12.91
N SER A 370 0.51 -9.17 -13.39
CA SER A 370 0.43 -10.30 -14.31
C SER A 370 1.77 -10.98 -14.55
N ASP A 371 1.74 -12.29 -14.78
CA ASP A 371 2.86 -13.10 -15.27
C ASP A 371 2.71 -13.48 -16.76
N LEU A 372 1.71 -12.92 -17.44
CA LEU A 372 1.43 -13.27 -18.84
C LEU A 372 2.47 -12.63 -19.78
N PRO A 373 3.12 -13.42 -20.68
CA PRO A 373 4.04 -12.88 -21.68
C PRO A 373 3.42 -11.92 -22.68
N PHE A 374 2.08 -11.76 -22.63
CA PHE A 374 1.32 -10.80 -23.41
C PHE A 374 1.76 -9.36 -23.13
N TYR A 375 1.92 -9.00 -21.86
CA TYR A 375 2.32 -7.65 -21.46
C TYR A 375 3.78 -7.34 -21.79
N GLU A 376 4.68 -8.30 -21.64
CA GLU A 376 6.10 -8.14 -22.02
C GLU A 376 6.24 -7.85 -23.52
N LYS A 377 5.42 -8.50 -24.38
CA LYS A 377 5.40 -8.23 -25.83
C LYS A 377 4.91 -6.82 -26.17
N LEU A 378 4.20 -6.16 -25.25
CA LEU A 378 3.75 -4.77 -25.40
C LEU A 378 4.74 -3.76 -24.80
N GLY A 379 5.88 -4.23 -24.29
CA GLY A 379 6.93 -3.39 -23.73
C GLY A 379 6.81 -3.18 -22.21
N PHE A 380 5.91 -3.88 -21.53
CA PHE A 380 5.91 -3.89 -20.07
C PHE A 380 7.13 -4.66 -19.53
N GLU A 381 7.75 -4.13 -18.51
CA GLU A 381 8.90 -4.69 -17.82
C GLU A 381 8.57 -5.00 -16.36
N LYS A 382 9.25 -5.99 -15.77
CA LYS A 382 9.11 -6.30 -14.36
C LYS A 382 9.56 -5.10 -13.52
N ALA A 383 8.66 -4.61 -12.67
CA ALA A 383 8.91 -3.50 -11.78
C ALA A 383 9.10 -3.97 -10.33
N GLN A 384 8.20 -4.81 -9.85
CA GLN A 384 8.21 -5.30 -8.48
C GLN A 384 7.72 -6.74 -8.42
N HIS A 385 8.10 -7.43 -7.37
CA HIS A 385 7.64 -8.77 -7.05
C HIS A 385 7.21 -8.80 -5.58
N PHE A 386 6.10 -9.48 -5.31
CA PHE A 386 5.52 -9.63 -3.99
C PHE A 386 5.41 -11.11 -3.67
N THR A 387 6.00 -11.54 -2.57
CA THR A 387 5.84 -12.88 -2.03
C THR A 387 4.75 -12.88 -0.97
N PHE A 388 3.88 -13.88 -0.99
CA PHE A 388 2.92 -14.07 0.10
C PHE A 388 3.62 -14.72 1.29
N TYR A 389 3.46 -14.10 2.45
CA TYR A 389 3.87 -14.64 3.73
C TYR A 389 2.64 -15.16 4.44
N ARG A 390 2.67 -16.43 4.86
CA ARG A 390 1.49 -17.12 5.40
C ARG A 390 1.68 -17.51 6.86
N LYS A 391 0.63 -17.33 7.65
CA LYS A 391 0.55 -17.77 9.04
C LYS A 391 -0.68 -18.66 9.21
N SER A 392 -0.46 -19.92 9.67
CA SER A 392 -1.54 -20.90 9.88
C SER A 392 -2.51 -20.47 10.97
N GLY A 393 -3.79 -20.70 10.75
CA GLY A 393 -4.86 -20.52 11.75
C GLY A 393 -4.89 -21.59 12.84
N TYR A 394 -4.20 -22.72 12.64
CA TYR A 394 -4.17 -23.80 13.62
C TYR A 394 -3.10 -23.52 14.69
N ILE A 395 -3.53 -23.37 15.94
CA ILE A 395 -2.63 -23.59 17.08
C ILE A 395 -2.31 -25.10 17.05
N LEU A 396 -1.09 -25.46 16.70
CA LEU A 396 -0.60 -26.82 16.92
C LEU A 396 -0.77 -27.07 18.42
N ALA A 397 -1.78 -27.85 18.81
CA ALA A 397 -1.90 -28.33 20.17
C ALA A 397 -0.58 -29.04 20.51
N ASP A 398 0.10 -28.51 21.49
CA ASP A 398 1.38 -29.04 21.98
C ASP A 398 1.25 -30.55 22.26
N LYS A 399 1.96 -31.37 21.46
CA LYS A 399 1.97 -32.83 21.61
C LYS A 399 2.87 -33.27 22.78
N SER A 400 2.90 -32.50 23.87
CA SER A 400 3.74 -32.79 25.04
C SER A 400 2.99 -33.36 26.25
N GLU A 401 1.78 -33.90 26.09
CA GLU A 401 1.12 -34.64 27.19
C GLU A 401 0.44 -35.92 26.69
N LYS A 402 1.22 -36.88 26.21
CA LYS A 402 0.82 -38.31 26.23
C LYS A 402 2.07 -39.16 26.20
N ASP A 403 2.78 -39.24 27.32
CA ASP A 403 3.58 -40.38 27.75
C ASP A 403 3.97 -40.13 29.21
N ALA A 404 3.07 -40.45 30.12
CA ALA A 404 3.33 -40.71 31.53
C ALA A 404 2.38 -41.82 32.00
#